data_3a071acd339346f664f397d78fda006a
#
_entry.id   3a071acd339346f664f397d78fda006a
#
_cell.length_a   1.000
_cell.length_b   1.000
_cell.length_c   1.000
_cell.angle_alpha   90.00
_cell.angle_beta   90.00
_cell.angle_gamma   90.00
#
_symmetry.space_group_name_H-M   'P 1'
#
loop_
_entity.id
_entity.type
_entity.pdbx_description
1 polymer ?
#
loop_
_entity_poly.entity_id
_entity_poly.type
_entity_poly.pdbx_seq_one_letter_code
_entity_poly.pdbx_strand_id
1 'polypeptide(L)'
;MIYLKLFLTFLKIGAVSFGGGYGMISLIREDCLGYGWLTEEELLNFIAVAESTPGPIAVNMATFVGSSQGGFWGAMLATLGVVLPSFIIILLVATLLTKLLKYAGVKAVLGGIKPAIVGMILATAFTMFLSVILNIRAVKSAVSFDWKGLVIFGVLLVVALGYFKWKKKAFSPILLIVISGVLGVLMYGI
;
A
#
# COMPACT_ATOMS: atom_id res chain seq x y z
N MET A 1 15.74 -19.41 -18.95
CA MET A 1 16.37 -18.75 -17.78
C MET A 1 15.54 -17.59 -17.18
N ILE A 2 14.27 -17.48 -17.53
CA ILE A 2 13.40 -16.37 -17.07
C ILE A 2 13.20 -16.36 -15.53
N TYR A 3 13.03 -17.51 -14.92
CA TYR A 3 12.80 -17.64 -13.47
C TYR A 3 13.90 -17.04 -12.60
N LEU A 4 15.16 -17.32 -12.92
CA LEU A 4 16.30 -16.75 -12.19
C LEU A 4 16.39 -15.23 -12.40
N LYS A 5 16.09 -14.76 -13.61
CA LYS A 5 16.09 -13.34 -13.94
C LYS A 5 14.99 -12.60 -13.16
N LEU A 6 13.78 -13.15 -13.10
CA LEU A 6 12.68 -12.63 -12.27
C LEU A 6 13.08 -12.56 -10.80
N PHE A 7 13.58 -13.66 -10.25
CA PHE A 7 14.01 -13.69 -8.86
C PHE A 7 15.06 -12.65 -8.53
N LEU A 8 16.14 -12.56 -9.32
CA LEU A 8 17.24 -11.62 -9.07
C LEU A 8 16.82 -10.16 -9.26
N THR A 9 15.98 -9.87 -10.25
CA THR A 9 15.46 -8.51 -10.48
C THR A 9 14.63 -8.06 -9.30
N PHE A 10 13.68 -8.87 -8.86
CA PHE A 10 12.83 -8.51 -7.71
C PHE A 10 13.58 -8.56 -6.38
N LEU A 11 14.62 -9.39 -6.25
CA LEU A 11 15.55 -9.37 -5.11
C LEU A 11 16.30 -8.02 -5.04
N LYS A 12 16.83 -7.55 -6.19
CA LYS A 12 17.48 -6.24 -6.29
C LYS A 12 16.50 -5.12 -5.89
N ILE A 13 15.28 -5.13 -6.44
CA ILE A 13 14.26 -4.14 -6.15
C ILE A 13 13.91 -4.17 -4.65
N GLY A 14 13.68 -5.34 -4.06
CA GLY A 14 13.38 -5.48 -2.64
C GLY A 14 14.51 -5.05 -1.72
N ALA A 15 15.76 -5.20 -2.14
CA ALA A 15 16.93 -4.82 -1.35
C ALA A 15 17.24 -3.31 -1.39
N VAL A 16 17.00 -2.66 -2.53
CA VAL A 16 17.39 -1.24 -2.75
C VAL A 16 16.26 -0.28 -2.42
N SER A 17 15.04 -0.78 -2.31
CA SER A 17 13.84 0.04 -2.16
C SER A 17 13.71 0.63 -0.76
N PHE A 18 13.70 1.95 -0.68
CA PHE A 18 13.41 2.73 0.52
C PHE A 18 12.15 3.59 0.32
N GLY A 19 11.36 3.78 1.38
CA GLY A 19 10.25 4.75 1.35
C GLY A 19 8.88 4.20 0.97
N GLY A 20 8.72 2.88 0.79
CA GLY A 20 7.41 2.25 0.56
C GLY A 20 7.12 1.87 -0.90
N GLY A 21 5.92 1.33 -1.14
CA GLY A 21 5.54 0.71 -2.40
C GLY A 21 5.62 1.60 -3.63
N TYR A 22 5.34 2.89 -3.51
CA TYR A 22 5.41 3.84 -4.64
C TYR A 22 6.84 4.09 -5.14
N GLY A 23 7.84 4.12 -4.24
CA GLY A 23 9.25 4.21 -4.65
C GLY A 23 9.71 3.01 -5.45
N MET A 24 9.13 1.83 -5.19
CA MET A 24 9.44 0.60 -5.92
C MET A 24 8.85 0.60 -7.34
N ILE A 25 7.74 1.29 -7.59
CA ILE A 25 7.11 1.35 -8.92
C ILE A 25 8.10 1.86 -9.98
N SER A 26 8.90 2.87 -9.66
CA SER A 26 9.90 3.41 -10.59
C SER A 26 10.95 2.39 -10.96
N LEU A 27 11.44 1.60 -9.99
CA LEU A 27 12.42 0.54 -10.24
C LEU A 27 11.81 -0.63 -11.02
N ILE A 28 10.58 -1.03 -10.69
CA ILE A 28 9.86 -2.08 -11.42
C ILE A 28 9.64 -1.63 -12.88
N ARG A 29 9.24 -0.38 -13.09
CA ARG A 29 9.05 0.20 -14.42
C ARG A 29 10.34 0.13 -15.24
N GLU A 30 11.45 0.61 -14.69
CA GLU A 30 12.75 0.63 -15.36
C GLU A 30 13.18 -0.78 -15.78
N ASP A 31 13.14 -1.74 -14.86
CA ASP A 31 13.54 -3.11 -15.13
C ASP A 31 12.56 -3.83 -16.08
N CYS A 32 11.24 -3.68 -15.90
CA CYS A 32 10.25 -4.37 -16.75
C CYS A 32 10.25 -3.87 -18.20
N LEU A 33 10.36 -2.56 -18.41
CA LEU A 33 10.47 -1.98 -19.74
C LEU A 33 11.85 -2.27 -20.36
N GLY A 34 12.93 -2.15 -19.57
CA GLY A 34 14.28 -2.42 -20.02
C GLY A 34 14.51 -3.86 -20.47
N TYR A 35 13.81 -4.81 -19.88
CA TYR A 35 13.85 -6.22 -20.29
C TYR A 35 12.80 -6.58 -21.35
N GLY A 36 11.92 -5.65 -21.71
CA GLY A 36 10.81 -5.94 -22.62
C GLY A 36 9.79 -6.92 -22.07
N TRP A 37 9.65 -7.00 -20.74
CA TRP A 37 8.68 -7.88 -20.09
C TRP A 37 7.26 -7.35 -20.21
N LEU A 38 7.12 -6.03 -20.16
CA LEU A 38 5.84 -5.32 -20.26
C LEU A 38 5.98 -4.11 -21.18
N THR A 39 4.89 -3.75 -21.82
CA THR A 39 4.70 -2.44 -22.43
C THR A 39 4.34 -1.40 -21.37
N GLU A 40 4.41 -0.10 -21.70
CA GLU A 40 4.01 0.98 -20.79
C GLU A 40 2.53 0.85 -20.38
N GLU A 41 1.67 0.48 -21.34
CA GLU A 41 0.23 0.31 -21.10
C GLU A 41 -0.06 -0.86 -20.15
N GLU A 42 0.58 -2.01 -20.37
CA GLU A 42 0.45 -3.17 -19.47
C GLU A 42 0.94 -2.85 -18.06
N LEU A 43 2.04 -2.10 -17.96
CA LEU A 43 2.58 -1.68 -16.67
C LEU A 43 1.58 -0.80 -15.91
N LEU A 44 0.96 0.18 -16.56
CA LEU A 44 -0.07 1.04 -15.95
C LEU A 44 -1.27 0.21 -15.48
N ASN A 45 -1.70 -0.75 -16.28
CA ASN A 45 -2.78 -1.66 -15.90
C ASN A 45 -2.39 -2.51 -14.68
N PHE A 46 -1.16 -3.01 -14.62
CA PHE A 46 -0.68 -3.78 -13.47
C PHE A 46 -0.58 -2.94 -12.20
N ILE A 47 -0.17 -1.67 -12.31
CA ILE A 47 -0.17 -0.73 -11.19
C ILE A 47 -1.60 -0.53 -10.67
N ALA A 48 -2.56 -0.27 -11.54
CA ALA A 48 -3.96 -0.08 -11.15
C ALA A 48 -4.54 -1.32 -10.44
N VAL A 49 -4.25 -2.52 -10.95
CA VAL A 49 -4.67 -3.78 -10.33
C VAL A 49 -3.95 -3.99 -8.98
N ALA A 50 -2.65 -3.69 -8.91
CA ALA A 50 -1.88 -3.82 -7.68
C ALA A 50 -2.36 -2.87 -6.56
N GLU A 51 -2.78 -1.65 -6.93
CA GLU A 51 -3.38 -0.69 -6.00
C GLU A 51 -4.77 -1.12 -5.51
N SER A 52 -5.55 -1.77 -6.38
CA SER A 52 -6.87 -2.29 -6.04
C SER A 52 -6.82 -3.59 -5.23
N THR A 53 -5.67 -4.28 -5.23
CA THR A 53 -5.48 -5.55 -4.54
C THR A 53 -5.02 -5.29 -3.09
N PRO A 54 -5.70 -5.82 -2.06
CA PRO A 54 -5.26 -5.67 -0.68
C PRO A 54 -3.87 -6.29 -0.47
N GLY A 55 -2.89 -5.45 -0.08
CA GLY A 55 -1.51 -5.88 0.17
C GLY A 55 -0.47 -4.85 -0.24
N PRO A 56 0.83 -5.12 0.01
CA PRO A 56 1.90 -4.24 -0.43
C PRO A 56 1.97 -4.18 -1.95
N ILE A 57 1.88 -2.98 -2.54
CA ILE A 57 1.88 -2.75 -3.99
C ILE A 57 3.05 -3.48 -4.68
N ALA A 58 4.25 -3.39 -4.10
CA ALA A 58 5.43 -4.02 -4.69
C ALA A 58 5.34 -5.55 -4.73
N VAL A 59 4.73 -6.18 -3.73
CA VAL A 59 4.50 -7.63 -3.69
C VAL A 59 3.45 -8.03 -4.73
N ASN A 60 2.38 -7.26 -4.83
CA ASN A 60 1.35 -7.47 -5.84
C ASN A 60 1.92 -7.33 -7.25
N MET A 61 2.70 -6.27 -7.50
CA MET A 61 3.39 -6.05 -8.78
C MET A 61 4.35 -7.19 -9.12
N ALA A 62 5.18 -7.64 -8.16
CA ALA A 62 6.08 -8.77 -8.36
C ALA A 62 5.32 -10.04 -8.76
N THR A 63 4.20 -10.30 -8.09
CA THR A 63 3.33 -11.44 -8.38
C THR A 63 2.74 -11.36 -9.79
N PHE A 64 2.21 -10.19 -10.18
CA PHE A 64 1.61 -10.00 -11.51
C PHE A 64 2.64 -10.10 -12.63
N VAL A 65 3.77 -9.38 -12.50
CA VAL A 65 4.86 -9.45 -13.49
C VAL A 65 5.41 -10.87 -13.58
N GLY A 66 5.65 -11.50 -12.44
CA GLY A 66 6.12 -12.89 -12.41
C GLY A 66 5.15 -13.85 -13.08
N SER A 67 3.84 -13.68 -12.84
CA SER A 67 2.80 -14.49 -13.45
C SER A 67 2.71 -14.29 -14.96
N SER A 68 2.81 -13.06 -15.46
CA SER A 68 2.76 -12.78 -16.89
C SER A 68 3.95 -13.35 -17.65
N GLN A 69 5.14 -13.39 -17.02
CA GLN A 69 6.38 -13.83 -17.68
C GLN A 69 6.70 -15.31 -17.50
N GLY A 70 6.23 -15.94 -16.43
CA GLY A 70 6.60 -17.32 -16.09
C GLY A 70 5.50 -18.14 -15.42
N GLY A 71 4.24 -17.71 -15.51
CA GLY A 71 3.12 -18.38 -14.90
C GLY A 71 3.26 -18.51 -13.38
N PHE A 72 2.73 -19.58 -12.81
CA PHE A 72 2.75 -19.81 -11.36
C PHE A 72 4.16 -19.76 -10.74
N TRP A 73 5.14 -20.41 -11.37
CA TRP A 73 6.52 -20.44 -10.87
C TRP A 73 7.21 -19.07 -10.98
N GLY A 74 6.89 -18.32 -12.04
CA GLY A 74 7.36 -16.94 -12.19
C GLY A 74 6.81 -16.04 -11.09
N ALA A 75 5.52 -16.14 -10.81
CA ALA A 75 4.87 -15.40 -9.72
C ALA A 75 5.52 -15.71 -8.36
N MET A 76 5.71 -16.99 -8.05
CA MET A 76 6.29 -17.44 -6.79
C MET A 76 7.72 -16.90 -6.61
N LEU A 77 8.57 -17.03 -7.63
CA LEU A 77 9.97 -16.61 -7.55
C LEU A 77 10.13 -15.09 -7.51
N ALA A 78 9.34 -14.33 -8.28
CA ALA A 78 9.36 -12.88 -8.22
C ALA A 78 8.89 -12.36 -6.85
N THR A 79 7.84 -12.95 -6.30
CA THR A 79 7.30 -12.62 -4.97
C THR A 79 8.31 -12.95 -3.87
N LEU A 80 8.93 -14.13 -3.90
CA LEU A 80 9.99 -14.48 -2.97
C LEU A 80 11.18 -13.53 -3.09
N GLY A 81 11.55 -13.16 -4.31
CA GLY A 81 12.64 -12.20 -4.56
C GLY A 81 12.40 -10.88 -3.85
N VAL A 82 11.23 -10.27 -4.02
CA VAL A 82 10.95 -8.95 -3.43
C VAL A 82 10.82 -8.97 -1.90
N VAL A 83 10.33 -10.08 -1.33
CA VAL A 83 10.10 -10.20 0.12
C VAL A 83 11.36 -10.60 0.89
N LEU A 84 12.22 -11.41 0.29
CA LEU A 84 13.35 -12.05 0.97
C LEU A 84 14.34 -11.06 1.59
N PRO A 85 14.76 -9.97 0.94
CA PRO A 85 15.67 -8.98 1.54
C PRO A 85 15.07 -8.34 2.80
N SER A 86 13.83 -7.89 2.73
CA SER A 86 13.14 -7.28 3.87
C SER A 86 12.98 -8.27 5.03
N PHE A 87 12.67 -9.52 4.73
CA PHE A 87 12.53 -10.57 5.74
C PHE A 87 13.86 -10.85 6.45
N ILE A 88 14.97 -10.97 5.71
CA ILE A 88 16.31 -11.17 6.28
C ILE A 88 16.71 -9.97 7.14
N ILE A 89 16.52 -8.75 6.64
CA ILE A 89 16.86 -7.53 7.38
C ILE A 89 16.07 -7.45 8.69
N ILE A 90 14.75 -7.73 8.66
CA ILE A 90 13.92 -7.72 9.87
C ILE A 90 14.38 -8.77 10.89
N LEU A 91 14.75 -9.96 10.47
CA LEU A 91 15.28 -11.00 11.37
C LEU A 91 16.60 -10.56 12.02
N LEU A 92 17.51 -9.98 11.23
CA LEU A 92 18.77 -9.44 11.76
C LEU A 92 18.53 -8.31 12.76
N VAL A 93 17.64 -7.37 12.41
CA VAL A 93 17.26 -6.27 13.29
C VAL A 93 16.60 -6.79 14.56
N ALA A 94 15.70 -7.78 14.48
CA ALA A 94 15.04 -8.34 15.65
C ALA A 94 16.01 -8.99 16.63
N THR A 95 17.03 -9.71 16.15
CA THR A 95 18.06 -10.32 17.00
C THR A 95 18.95 -9.28 17.68
N LEU A 96 19.30 -8.19 16.98
CA LEU A 96 20.05 -7.08 17.53
C LEU A 96 19.22 -6.24 18.49
N LEU A 97 17.97 -5.98 18.14
CA LEU A 97 17.06 -5.13 18.90
C LEU A 97 16.78 -5.67 20.30
N THR A 98 16.69 -7.00 20.48
CA THR A 98 16.51 -7.62 21.80
C THR A 98 17.64 -7.28 22.78
N LYS A 99 18.86 -7.14 22.27
CA LYS A 99 20.02 -6.68 23.05
C LYS A 99 20.01 -5.16 23.27
N LEU A 100 19.68 -4.41 22.23
CA LEU A 100 19.67 -2.94 22.23
C LEU A 100 18.56 -2.37 23.12
N LEU A 101 17.41 -3.04 23.25
CA LEU A 101 16.31 -2.63 24.13
C LEU A 101 16.67 -2.61 25.63
N LYS A 102 17.82 -3.14 26.01
CA LYS A 102 18.33 -2.98 27.39
C LYS A 102 18.80 -1.56 27.70
N TYR A 103 19.18 -0.79 26.67
CA TYR A 103 19.68 0.57 26.83
C TYR A 103 18.53 1.59 26.89
N ALA A 104 18.57 2.48 27.89
CA ALA A 104 17.54 3.50 28.09
C ALA A 104 17.40 4.44 26.90
N GLY A 105 18.52 4.82 26.25
CA GLY A 105 18.52 5.66 25.06
C GLY A 105 17.77 5.06 23.88
N VAL A 106 17.91 3.75 23.65
CA VAL A 106 17.19 3.05 22.57
C VAL A 106 15.68 3.04 22.84
N LYS A 107 15.27 2.82 24.09
CA LYS A 107 13.86 2.91 24.49
C LYS A 107 13.30 4.31 24.31
N ALA A 108 14.07 5.35 24.64
CA ALA A 108 13.66 6.74 24.48
C ALA A 108 13.46 7.09 22.99
N VAL A 109 14.39 6.71 22.12
CA VAL A 109 14.27 6.91 20.65
C VAL A 109 13.04 6.19 20.10
N LEU A 110 12.85 4.92 20.42
CA LEU A 110 11.68 4.16 19.97
C LEU A 110 10.37 4.73 20.55
N GLY A 111 10.40 5.24 21.77
CA GLY A 111 9.27 5.94 22.38
C GLY A 111 8.91 7.23 21.63
N GLY A 112 9.89 7.97 21.12
CA GLY A 112 9.69 9.18 20.31
C GLY A 112 9.19 8.89 18.89
N ILE A 113 9.56 7.75 18.31
CA ILE A 113 9.12 7.35 16.96
C ILE A 113 7.60 7.05 16.92
N LYS A 114 7.05 6.46 17.98
CA LYS A 114 5.62 6.09 18.02
C LYS A 114 4.68 7.27 17.75
N PRO A 115 4.75 8.41 18.47
CA PRO A 115 3.90 9.56 18.21
C PRO A 115 4.16 10.18 16.83
N ALA A 116 5.40 10.15 16.33
CA ALA A 116 5.71 10.61 14.98
C ALA A 116 4.98 9.79 13.90
N ILE A 117 4.99 8.45 14.02
CA ILE A 117 4.24 7.56 13.11
C ILE A 117 2.74 7.85 13.18
N VAL A 118 2.19 8.01 14.39
CA VAL A 118 0.76 8.37 14.54
C VAL A 118 0.46 9.71 13.87
N GLY A 119 1.33 10.71 14.05
CA GLY A 119 1.20 12.00 13.38
C GLY A 119 1.21 11.88 11.85
N MET A 120 2.10 11.07 11.29
CA MET A 120 2.16 10.82 9.84
C MET A 120 0.90 10.13 9.32
N ILE A 121 0.38 9.13 10.04
CA ILE A 121 -0.86 8.43 9.68
C ILE A 121 -2.04 9.41 9.69
N LEU A 122 -2.16 10.23 10.73
CA LEU A 122 -3.21 11.23 10.84
C LEU A 122 -3.10 12.31 9.76
N ALA A 123 -1.89 12.78 9.45
CA ALA A 123 -1.65 13.73 8.37
C ALA A 123 -2.07 13.16 7.01
N THR A 124 -1.72 11.89 6.73
CA THR A 124 -2.13 11.21 5.50
C THR A 124 -3.64 11.02 5.44
N ALA A 125 -4.27 10.59 6.52
CA ALA A 125 -5.74 10.47 6.61
C ALA A 125 -6.43 11.81 6.37
N PHE A 126 -5.90 12.89 6.96
CA PHE A 126 -6.44 14.25 6.79
C PHE A 126 -6.27 14.78 5.37
N THR A 127 -5.11 14.59 4.75
CA THR A 127 -4.87 14.99 3.36
C THR A 127 -5.74 14.19 2.38
N MET A 128 -5.92 12.89 2.59
CA MET A 128 -6.84 12.07 1.80
C MET A 128 -8.29 12.50 1.96
N PHE A 129 -8.71 12.81 3.18
CA PHE A 129 -10.05 13.34 3.46
C PHE A 129 -10.30 14.66 2.71
N LEU A 130 -9.36 15.59 2.79
CA LEU A 130 -9.45 16.86 2.05
C LEU A 130 -9.45 16.65 0.53
N SER A 131 -8.61 15.73 0.04
CA SER A 131 -8.54 15.39 -1.39
C SER A 131 -9.87 14.86 -1.92
N VAL A 132 -10.56 14.01 -1.17
CA VAL A 132 -11.85 13.45 -1.58
C VAL A 132 -12.97 14.50 -1.51
N ILE A 133 -13.05 15.29 -0.43
CA ILE A 133 -14.16 16.24 -0.21
C ILE A 133 -14.00 17.53 -1.01
N LEU A 134 -12.78 18.04 -1.11
CA LEU A 134 -12.48 19.28 -1.82
C LEU A 134 -11.98 19.06 -3.25
N ASN A 135 -11.85 17.80 -3.65
CA ASN A 135 -11.32 17.37 -4.95
C ASN A 135 -9.95 18.01 -5.30
N ILE A 136 -9.13 18.27 -4.27
CA ILE A 136 -7.81 18.83 -4.42
C ILE A 136 -6.83 17.72 -4.76
N ARG A 137 -6.57 17.49 -6.05
CA ARG A 137 -5.61 16.47 -6.53
C ARG A 137 -4.20 17.02 -6.75
N ALA A 138 -4.06 18.34 -6.85
CA ALA A 138 -2.77 19.02 -7.00
C ALA A 138 -2.87 20.48 -6.53
N VAL A 139 -1.71 21.09 -6.25
CA VAL A 139 -1.59 22.47 -5.74
C VAL A 139 -2.25 23.55 -6.64
N LYS A 140 -2.59 23.20 -7.90
CA LYS A 140 -3.24 24.10 -8.88
C LYS A 140 -4.65 23.64 -9.29
N SER A 141 -5.24 22.62 -8.67
CA SER A 141 -6.59 22.17 -9.02
C SER A 141 -7.63 23.15 -8.47
N ALA A 142 -8.65 23.45 -9.27
CA ALA A 142 -9.81 24.22 -8.80
C ALA A 142 -10.49 23.41 -7.67
N VAL A 143 -10.75 24.09 -6.56
CA VAL A 143 -11.46 23.48 -5.42
C VAL A 143 -12.92 23.26 -5.83
N SER A 144 -13.33 22.02 -5.94
CA SER A 144 -14.73 21.64 -6.16
C SER A 144 -15.20 20.79 -4.98
N PHE A 145 -16.26 21.24 -4.33
CA PHE A 145 -16.79 20.57 -3.17
C PHE A 145 -17.64 19.36 -3.59
N ASP A 146 -17.22 18.17 -3.18
CA ASP A 146 -17.99 16.94 -3.41
C ASP A 146 -18.88 16.60 -2.22
N TRP A 147 -20.12 17.10 -2.26
CA TRP A 147 -21.10 16.84 -1.22
C TRP A 147 -21.53 15.35 -1.17
N LYS A 148 -21.46 14.61 -2.31
CA LYS A 148 -21.80 13.18 -2.35
C LYS A 148 -20.80 12.37 -1.55
N GLY A 149 -19.50 12.64 -1.70
CA GLY A 149 -18.44 12.03 -0.91
C GLY A 149 -18.60 12.31 0.59
N LEU A 150 -19.01 13.54 0.95
CA LEU A 150 -19.26 13.91 2.35
C LEU A 150 -20.45 13.17 2.94
N VAL A 151 -21.52 12.99 2.19
CA VAL A 151 -22.70 12.21 2.63
C VAL A 151 -22.32 10.74 2.85
N ILE A 152 -21.60 10.13 1.91
CA ILE A 152 -21.11 8.74 2.06
C ILE A 152 -20.26 8.62 3.32
N PHE A 153 -19.31 9.54 3.52
CA PHE A 153 -18.47 9.56 4.72
C PHE A 153 -19.29 9.67 6.01
N GLY A 154 -20.27 10.57 6.05
CA GLY A 154 -21.18 10.76 7.19
C GLY A 154 -21.97 9.48 7.50
N VAL A 155 -22.54 8.84 6.49
CA VAL A 155 -23.28 7.56 6.65
C VAL A 155 -22.36 6.47 7.21
N LEU A 156 -21.14 6.32 6.65
CA LEU A 156 -20.18 5.32 7.13
C LEU A 156 -19.76 5.58 8.57
N LEU A 157 -19.58 6.85 8.94
CA LEU A 157 -19.21 7.24 10.30
C LEU A 157 -20.33 6.91 11.28
N VAL A 158 -21.59 7.22 10.94
CA VAL A 158 -22.76 6.88 11.77
C VAL A 158 -22.90 5.36 11.92
N VAL A 159 -22.74 4.60 10.84
CA VAL A 159 -22.80 3.13 10.88
C VAL A 159 -21.68 2.57 11.77
N ALA A 160 -20.45 3.05 11.60
CA ALA A 160 -19.30 2.57 12.38
C ALA A 160 -19.45 2.90 13.88
N LEU A 161 -19.85 4.13 14.22
CA LEU A 161 -20.06 4.56 15.60
C LEU A 161 -21.27 3.86 16.24
N GLY A 162 -22.37 3.71 15.51
CA GLY A 162 -23.57 3.00 15.98
C GLY A 162 -23.27 1.54 16.31
N TYR A 163 -22.54 0.87 15.42
CA TYR A 163 -22.13 -0.51 15.65
C TYR A 163 -21.16 -0.64 16.84
N PHE A 164 -20.19 0.28 16.96
CA PHE A 164 -19.26 0.33 18.09
C PHE A 164 -20.01 0.51 19.41
N LYS A 165 -21.00 1.40 19.45
CA LYS A 165 -21.80 1.65 20.65
C LYS A 165 -22.66 0.43 21.02
N TRP A 166 -23.18 -0.31 20.02
CA TRP A 166 -24.05 -1.46 20.26
C TRP A 166 -23.26 -2.72 20.65
N LYS A 167 -22.20 -3.05 19.88
CA LYS A 167 -21.47 -4.31 20.06
C LYS A 167 -20.14 -4.17 20.81
N LYS A 168 -19.71 -2.94 21.14
CA LYS A 168 -18.39 -2.64 21.76
C LYS A 168 -17.20 -3.26 21.02
N LYS A 169 -17.35 -3.49 19.71
CA LYS A 169 -16.33 -4.03 18.81
C LYS A 169 -16.17 -3.09 17.61
N ALA A 170 -14.92 -2.97 17.10
CA ALA A 170 -14.69 -2.22 15.87
C ALA A 170 -15.43 -2.87 14.69
N PHE A 171 -16.00 -2.04 13.82
CA PHE A 171 -16.62 -2.50 12.58
C PHE A 171 -15.54 -3.03 11.63
N SER A 172 -15.83 -4.09 10.89
CA SER A 172 -14.86 -4.66 9.95
C SER A 172 -14.51 -3.65 8.84
N PRO A 173 -13.23 -3.33 8.61
CA PRO A 173 -12.82 -2.42 7.53
C PRO A 173 -13.28 -2.91 6.15
N ILE A 174 -13.28 -4.22 5.91
CA ILE A 174 -13.73 -4.82 4.65
C ILE A 174 -15.21 -4.51 4.39
N LEU A 175 -16.05 -4.64 5.42
CA LEU A 175 -17.48 -4.30 5.28
C LEU A 175 -17.69 -2.81 5.04
N LEU A 176 -16.89 -1.93 5.65
CA LEU A 176 -16.95 -0.49 5.37
C LEU A 176 -16.61 -0.19 3.91
N ILE A 177 -15.59 -0.85 3.35
CA ILE A 177 -15.20 -0.70 1.94
C ILE A 177 -16.34 -1.16 1.03
N VAL A 178 -16.93 -2.32 1.28
CA VAL A 178 -18.04 -2.84 0.46
C VAL A 178 -19.25 -1.91 0.53
N ILE A 179 -19.64 -1.46 1.72
CA ILE A 179 -20.78 -0.52 1.89
C ILE A 179 -20.49 0.80 1.18
N SER A 180 -19.27 1.34 1.32
CA SER A 180 -18.83 2.54 0.64
C SER A 180 -18.88 2.40 -0.89
N GLY A 181 -18.47 1.24 -1.42
CA GLY A 181 -18.53 0.93 -2.85
C GLY A 181 -19.99 0.90 -3.35
N VAL A 182 -20.88 0.22 -2.64
CA VAL A 182 -22.31 0.18 -3.00
C VAL A 182 -22.94 1.58 -2.97
N LEU A 183 -22.66 2.36 -1.92
CA LEU A 183 -23.16 3.74 -1.84
C LEU A 183 -22.56 4.62 -2.94
N GLY A 184 -21.30 4.42 -3.30
CA GLY A 184 -20.63 5.10 -4.41
C GLY A 184 -21.35 4.84 -5.73
N VAL A 185 -21.61 3.58 -6.07
CA VAL A 185 -22.37 3.20 -7.28
C VAL A 185 -23.75 3.84 -7.29
N LEU A 186 -24.48 3.82 -6.17
CA LEU A 186 -25.82 4.42 -6.10
C LEU A 186 -25.82 5.95 -6.24
N MET A 187 -24.82 6.64 -5.69
CA MET A 187 -24.79 8.12 -5.69
C MET A 187 -24.12 8.72 -6.93
N TYR A 188 -23.19 8.02 -7.54
CA TYR A 188 -22.48 8.50 -8.74
C TYR A 188 -23.02 7.91 -10.03
N GLY A 189 -23.86 6.86 -9.97
CA GLY A 189 -24.59 6.35 -11.16
C GLY A 189 -23.73 5.57 -12.15
N ILE A 190 -22.73 4.82 -11.64
CA ILE A 190 -21.90 3.92 -12.46
C ILE A 190 -22.55 2.55 -12.49
#